data_14bbc5abcbd9742f6025db8f65dc45af
#
_entry.id   14bbc5abcbd9742f6025db8f65dc45af
#
_cell.length_a   1.000
_cell.length_b   1.000
_cell.length_c   1.000
_cell.angle_alpha   90.00
_cell.angle_beta   90.00
_cell.angle_gamma   90.00
#
_symmetry.space_group_name_H-M   'P 1'
#
loop_
_entity.id
_entity.type
_entity.pdbx_description
1 polymer ?
#
loop_
_entity_poly.entity_id
_entity_poly.type
_entity_poly.pdbx_seq_one_letter_code
_entity_poly.pdbx_strand_id
1 'polypeptide(L)'
;MKTLIVDDDTTSRLILAKQLRNLGHEVSEASDGEEGWLAYRLQQPRIVITDLVMPRCNGFELCRRIRGAQSVKYTYLIMLSMQSSKINYREAMESGADDFLGKPCDTDDIVIRLRVAERLLLLTTKVNQLEGLLPICSYCKKIRDDRQEWRPVEQYINERSDASFSHGVCPDCYEEHIVPELHSLSEIRKAASHS
;
A
#
# COMPACT_ATOMS: atom_id res chain seq x y z
N MET A 1 14.42 5.13 -1.57
CA MET A 1 13.08 4.47 -1.57
C MET A 1 13.19 3.05 -2.12
N LYS A 2 12.24 2.14 -1.80
CA LYS A 2 12.17 0.81 -2.44
C LYS A 2 11.74 0.96 -3.89
N THR A 3 12.54 0.44 -4.80
CA THR A 3 12.34 0.54 -6.25
C THR A 3 12.54 -0.83 -6.89
N LEU A 4 11.60 -1.24 -7.73
CA LEU A 4 11.67 -2.47 -8.50
C LEU A 4 11.98 -2.13 -9.96
N ILE A 5 12.95 -2.82 -10.55
CA ILE A 5 13.26 -2.77 -11.98
C ILE A 5 12.82 -4.09 -12.61
N VAL A 6 12.09 -4.01 -13.73
CA VAL A 6 11.63 -5.17 -14.48
C VAL A 6 12.07 -4.98 -15.94
N ASP A 7 13.03 -5.74 -16.39
CA ASP A 7 13.61 -5.63 -17.73
C ASP A 7 14.23 -7.00 -18.11
N ASP A 8 13.96 -7.53 -19.28
CA ASP A 8 14.50 -8.82 -19.72
C ASP A 8 15.96 -8.73 -20.17
N ASP A 9 16.41 -7.52 -20.60
CA ASP A 9 17.83 -7.29 -20.89
C ASP A 9 18.63 -7.13 -19.59
N THR A 10 19.48 -8.12 -19.32
CA THR A 10 20.34 -8.17 -18.13
C THR A 10 21.28 -6.97 -18.05
N THR A 11 21.80 -6.50 -19.17
CA THR A 11 22.76 -5.38 -19.22
C THR A 11 22.07 -4.05 -18.85
N SER A 12 20.95 -3.76 -19.48
CA SER A 12 20.11 -2.59 -19.19
C SER A 12 19.68 -2.59 -17.72
N ARG A 13 19.21 -3.73 -17.23
CA ARG A 13 18.76 -3.90 -15.85
C ARG A 13 19.87 -3.61 -14.83
N LEU A 14 21.06 -4.18 -15.04
CA LEU A 14 22.20 -3.98 -14.13
C LEU A 14 22.71 -2.53 -14.14
N ILE A 15 22.78 -1.89 -15.31
CA ILE A 15 23.20 -0.50 -15.42
C ILE A 15 22.21 0.39 -14.65
N LEU A 16 20.93 0.24 -14.89
CA LEU A 16 19.88 1.01 -14.23
C LEU A 16 19.87 0.74 -12.71
N ALA A 17 20.01 -0.52 -12.28
CA ALA A 17 20.08 -0.86 -10.86
C ALA A 17 21.26 -0.18 -10.16
N LYS A 18 22.43 -0.17 -10.80
CA LYS A 18 23.61 0.53 -10.26
C LYS A 18 23.38 2.04 -10.13
N GLN A 19 22.78 2.68 -11.12
CA GLN A 19 22.45 4.10 -11.09
C GLN A 19 21.49 4.43 -9.95
N LEU A 20 20.41 3.66 -9.81
CA LEU A 20 19.42 3.87 -8.74
C LEU A 20 19.99 3.66 -7.34
N ARG A 21 20.85 2.65 -7.16
CA ARG A 21 21.56 2.43 -5.88
C ARG A 21 22.46 3.60 -5.53
N ASN A 22 23.16 4.19 -6.52
CA ASN A 22 23.98 5.38 -6.32
C ASN A 22 23.16 6.61 -5.91
N LEU A 23 21.88 6.66 -6.30
CA LEU A 23 20.91 7.70 -5.89
C LEU A 23 20.26 7.40 -4.53
N GLY A 24 20.66 6.32 -3.84
CA GLY A 24 20.15 5.97 -2.52
C GLY A 24 18.84 5.16 -2.53
N HIS A 25 18.47 4.55 -3.67
CA HIS A 25 17.34 3.64 -3.73
C HIS A 25 17.71 2.22 -3.24
N GLU A 26 16.77 1.56 -2.59
CA GLU A 26 16.81 0.13 -2.31
C GLU A 26 16.20 -0.61 -3.52
N VAL A 27 17.06 -1.21 -4.33
CA VAL A 27 16.70 -1.74 -5.65
C VAL A 27 16.55 -3.25 -5.62
N SER A 28 15.38 -3.73 -6.03
CA SER A 28 15.13 -5.11 -6.43
C SER A 28 14.98 -5.21 -7.95
N GLU A 29 15.26 -6.39 -8.47
CA GLU A 29 15.31 -6.66 -9.91
C GLU A 29 14.45 -7.86 -10.25
N ALA A 30 13.84 -7.84 -11.45
CA ALA A 30 13.11 -8.94 -12.04
C ALA A 30 13.40 -9.02 -13.54
N SER A 31 13.44 -10.21 -14.09
CA SER A 31 13.81 -10.47 -15.50
C SER A 31 12.62 -10.52 -16.45
N ASP A 32 11.40 -10.45 -15.96
CA ASP A 32 10.15 -10.41 -16.73
C ASP A 32 8.97 -9.97 -15.87
N GLY A 33 7.81 -9.77 -16.50
CA GLY A 33 6.64 -9.27 -15.82
C GLY A 33 6.02 -10.20 -14.77
N GLU A 34 6.17 -11.53 -14.89
CA GLU A 34 5.68 -12.47 -13.87
C GLU A 34 6.55 -12.42 -12.62
N GLU A 35 7.87 -12.44 -12.78
CA GLU A 35 8.80 -12.24 -11.67
C GLU A 35 8.60 -10.85 -11.04
N GLY A 36 8.40 -9.82 -11.89
CA GLY A 36 8.08 -8.47 -11.47
C GLY A 36 6.82 -8.39 -10.63
N TRP A 37 5.76 -9.07 -11.02
CA TRP A 37 4.52 -9.14 -10.26
C TRP A 37 4.72 -9.80 -8.89
N LEU A 38 5.44 -10.92 -8.81
CA LEU A 38 5.75 -11.60 -7.56
C LEU A 38 6.58 -10.70 -6.63
N ALA A 39 7.62 -10.07 -7.17
CA ALA A 39 8.46 -9.12 -6.42
C ALA A 39 7.64 -7.93 -5.90
N TYR A 40 6.75 -7.37 -6.72
CA TYR A 40 5.85 -6.30 -6.32
C TYR A 40 4.97 -6.70 -5.12
N ARG A 41 4.34 -7.86 -5.17
CA ARG A 41 3.47 -8.34 -4.08
C ARG A 41 4.22 -8.54 -2.76
N LEU A 42 5.43 -9.06 -2.83
CA LEU A 42 6.25 -9.37 -1.65
C LEU A 42 6.86 -8.12 -1.02
N GLN A 43 7.35 -7.19 -1.83
CA GLN A 43 8.20 -6.10 -1.36
C GLN A 43 7.47 -4.75 -1.27
N GLN A 44 6.33 -4.62 -1.95
CA GLN A 44 5.53 -3.38 -1.98
C GLN A 44 6.38 -2.15 -2.34
N PRO A 45 7.10 -2.13 -3.49
CA PRO A 45 7.95 -1.02 -3.88
C PRO A 45 7.11 0.24 -4.11
N ARG A 46 7.74 1.40 -3.85
CA ARG A 46 7.09 2.71 -4.10
C ARG A 46 7.25 3.17 -5.54
N ILE A 47 8.27 2.67 -6.24
CA ILE A 47 8.54 2.97 -7.64
C ILE A 47 8.76 1.64 -8.36
N VAL A 48 8.15 1.49 -9.53
CA VAL A 48 8.42 0.39 -10.45
C VAL A 48 8.85 1.00 -11.77
N ILE A 49 9.98 0.53 -12.30
CA ILE A 49 10.46 0.86 -13.63
C ILE A 49 10.41 -0.42 -14.44
N THR A 50 9.58 -0.47 -15.47
CA THR A 50 9.38 -1.68 -16.28
C THR A 50 9.67 -1.44 -17.74
N ASP A 51 10.32 -2.40 -18.41
CA ASP A 51 10.31 -2.43 -19.87
C ASP A 51 8.89 -2.72 -20.37
N LEU A 52 8.60 -2.23 -21.56
CA LEU A 52 7.36 -2.50 -22.26
C LEU A 52 7.33 -3.94 -22.82
N VAL A 53 8.40 -4.33 -23.49
CA VAL A 53 8.46 -5.61 -24.22
C VAL A 53 9.27 -6.61 -23.42
N MET A 54 8.59 -7.57 -22.83
CA MET A 54 9.21 -8.64 -22.05
C MET A 54 8.48 -9.96 -22.32
N PRO A 55 9.16 -11.10 -22.14
CA PRO A 55 8.52 -12.42 -22.25
C PRO A 55 7.49 -12.64 -21.13
N ARG A 56 6.55 -13.56 -21.35
CA ARG A 56 5.52 -14.01 -20.40
C ARG A 56 4.47 -12.97 -20.06
N CYS A 57 4.86 -11.84 -19.48
CA CYS A 57 3.99 -10.75 -19.10
C CYS A 57 4.67 -9.43 -19.51
N ASN A 58 4.05 -8.67 -20.40
CA ASN A 58 4.59 -7.38 -20.85
C ASN A 58 4.33 -6.25 -19.84
N GLY A 59 4.97 -5.10 -20.07
CA GLY A 59 4.87 -3.94 -19.18
C GLY A 59 3.44 -3.40 -19.02
N PHE A 60 2.62 -3.41 -20.06
CA PHE A 60 1.21 -2.98 -19.95
C PHE A 60 0.41 -3.88 -19.02
N GLU A 61 0.57 -5.18 -19.14
CA GLU A 61 -0.13 -6.14 -18.30
C GLU A 61 0.33 -6.04 -16.85
N LEU A 62 1.64 -5.92 -16.62
CA LEU A 62 2.19 -5.69 -15.28
C LEU A 62 1.60 -4.43 -14.64
N CYS A 63 1.55 -3.32 -15.38
CA CYS A 63 0.93 -2.08 -14.89
C CYS A 63 -0.53 -2.29 -14.50
N ARG A 64 -1.34 -2.93 -15.35
CA ARG A 64 -2.77 -3.20 -15.04
C ARG A 64 -2.92 -4.07 -13.79
N ARG A 65 -2.09 -5.10 -13.61
CA ARG A 65 -2.08 -5.95 -12.42
C ARG A 65 -1.75 -5.15 -11.15
N ILE A 66 -0.73 -4.28 -11.23
CA ILE A 66 -0.35 -3.42 -10.10
C ILE A 66 -1.47 -2.44 -9.75
N ARG A 67 -2.12 -1.83 -10.73
CA ARG A 67 -3.26 -0.89 -10.49
C ARG A 67 -4.49 -1.61 -9.95
N GLY A 68 -4.75 -2.83 -10.39
CA GLY A 68 -5.84 -3.67 -9.87
C GLY A 68 -5.58 -4.26 -8.48
N ALA A 69 -4.35 -4.19 -7.98
CA ALA A 69 -4.03 -4.66 -6.64
C ALA A 69 -4.56 -3.69 -5.58
N GLN A 70 -5.23 -4.23 -4.56
CA GLN A 70 -5.63 -3.45 -3.38
C GLN A 70 -4.39 -3.13 -2.54
N SER A 71 -3.70 -2.05 -2.88
CA SER A 71 -2.54 -1.57 -2.13
C SER A 71 -2.89 -0.29 -1.38
N VAL A 72 -2.57 -0.26 -0.10
CA VAL A 72 -2.74 0.93 0.77
C VAL A 72 -1.84 2.09 0.32
N LYS A 73 -0.73 1.80 -0.36
CA LYS A 73 0.25 2.81 -0.76
C LYS A 73 0.32 2.89 -2.28
N TYR A 74 0.24 4.12 -2.78
CA TYR A 74 0.43 4.37 -4.20
C TYR A 74 1.84 3.99 -4.66
N THR A 75 1.95 3.30 -5.80
CA THR A 75 3.20 2.96 -6.48
C THR A 75 3.31 3.76 -7.77
N TYR A 76 4.40 4.48 -7.95
CA TYR A 76 4.68 5.22 -9.18
C TYR A 76 5.27 4.28 -10.23
N LEU A 77 4.65 4.23 -11.42
CA LEU A 77 5.01 3.31 -12.51
C LEU A 77 5.63 4.09 -13.66
N ILE A 78 6.90 3.79 -13.97
CA ILE A 78 7.62 4.32 -15.14
C ILE A 78 7.78 3.19 -16.14
N MET A 79 7.32 3.40 -17.38
CA MET A 79 7.49 2.45 -18.46
C MET A 79 8.61 2.89 -19.39
N LEU A 80 9.53 1.97 -19.72
CA LEU A 80 10.60 2.17 -20.69
C LEU A 80 10.24 1.43 -21.99
N SER A 81 10.59 1.99 -23.16
CA SER A 81 10.33 1.33 -24.44
C SER A 81 11.33 1.73 -25.52
N MET A 82 11.81 0.76 -26.26
CA MET A 82 12.58 0.99 -27.51
C MET A 82 11.73 1.64 -28.62
N GLN A 83 10.41 1.48 -28.55
CA GLN A 83 9.46 2.02 -29.53
C GLN A 83 8.68 3.18 -28.92
N SER A 84 9.20 4.40 -29.02
CA SER A 84 8.51 5.62 -28.59
C SER A 84 7.47 6.10 -29.61
N SER A 85 6.52 5.25 -30.00
CA SER A 85 5.39 5.68 -30.83
C SER A 85 4.31 6.36 -29.99
N LYS A 86 3.54 7.28 -30.63
CA LYS A 86 2.38 7.90 -29.95
C LYS A 86 1.34 6.88 -29.48
N ILE A 87 1.25 5.75 -30.16
CA ILE A 87 0.34 4.65 -29.83
C ILE A 87 0.78 3.98 -28.51
N ASN A 88 2.05 3.64 -28.38
CA ASN A 88 2.59 3.01 -27.19
C ASN A 88 2.52 3.93 -25.97
N TYR A 89 2.75 5.23 -26.15
CA TYR A 89 2.58 6.21 -25.08
C TYR A 89 1.14 6.24 -24.54
N ARG A 90 0.16 6.31 -25.45
CA ARG A 90 -1.27 6.31 -25.06
C ARG A 90 -1.66 5.03 -24.33
N GLU A 91 -1.27 3.88 -24.86
CA GLU A 91 -1.57 2.59 -24.24
C GLU A 91 -0.89 2.43 -22.87
N ALA A 92 0.33 2.96 -22.70
CA ALA A 92 1.02 3.00 -21.42
C ALA A 92 0.20 3.77 -20.37
N MET A 93 -0.26 4.97 -20.71
CA MET A 93 -1.09 5.77 -19.81
C MET A 93 -2.43 5.09 -19.49
N GLU A 94 -3.09 4.51 -20.50
CA GLU A 94 -4.33 3.75 -20.34
C GLU A 94 -4.14 2.47 -19.49
N SER A 95 -2.95 1.88 -19.50
CA SER A 95 -2.62 0.73 -18.64
C SER A 95 -2.32 1.14 -17.19
N GLY A 96 -2.23 2.44 -16.90
CA GLY A 96 -2.01 2.99 -15.57
C GLY A 96 -0.55 3.34 -15.25
N ALA A 97 0.33 3.46 -16.25
CA ALA A 97 1.65 4.04 -16.05
C ALA A 97 1.52 5.53 -15.71
N ASP A 98 2.39 6.03 -14.84
CA ASP A 98 2.47 7.45 -14.48
C ASP A 98 3.41 8.22 -15.41
N ASP A 99 4.38 7.50 -15.99
CA ASP A 99 5.36 8.08 -16.91
C ASP A 99 5.82 7.06 -17.94
N PHE A 100 6.35 7.59 -19.06
CA PHE A 100 6.83 6.79 -20.17
C PHE A 100 8.09 7.43 -20.77
N LEU A 101 9.14 6.63 -20.93
CA LEU A 101 10.42 7.05 -21.49
C LEU A 101 10.82 6.16 -22.67
N GLY A 102 11.31 6.79 -23.74
CA GLY A 102 11.92 6.08 -24.87
C GLY A 102 13.35 5.62 -24.54
N LYS A 103 13.69 4.38 -24.87
CA LYS A 103 15.08 3.90 -24.91
C LYS A 103 15.72 4.28 -26.26
N PRO A 104 17.03 4.69 -26.33
CA PRO A 104 17.90 4.86 -25.19
C PRO A 104 17.55 6.11 -24.39
N CYS A 105 17.44 5.98 -23.08
CA CYS A 105 17.31 7.11 -22.17
C CYS A 105 18.62 7.31 -21.42
N ASP A 106 19.02 8.55 -21.24
CA ASP A 106 20.20 8.83 -20.45
C ASP A 106 19.89 8.86 -18.94
N THR A 107 20.96 8.91 -18.14
CA THR A 107 20.82 8.90 -16.68
C THR A 107 20.05 10.13 -16.19
N ASP A 108 20.21 11.27 -16.83
CA ASP A 108 19.59 12.53 -16.40
C ASP A 108 18.07 12.49 -16.61
N ASP A 109 17.60 11.90 -17.70
CA ASP A 109 16.18 11.70 -17.96
C ASP A 109 15.52 10.88 -16.84
N ILE A 110 16.15 9.78 -16.47
CA ILE A 110 15.64 8.93 -15.37
C ILE A 110 15.67 9.67 -14.03
N VAL A 111 16.75 10.39 -13.72
CA VAL A 111 16.88 11.16 -12.47
C VAL A 111 15.79 12.23 -12.36
N ILE A 112 15.50 12.94 -13.46
CA ILE A 112 14.45 13.95 -13.47
C ILE A 112 13.08 13.32 -13.16
N ARG A 113 12.76 12.18 -13.78
CA ARG A 113 11.49 11.47 -13.55
C ARG A 113 11.38 10.93 -12.13
N LEU A 114 12.48 10.39 -11.60
CA LEU A 114 12.51 9.91 -10.21
C LEU A 114 12.26 11.03 -9.20
N ARG A 115 12.84 12.22 -9.42
CA ARG A 115 12.57 13.38 -8.56
C ARG A 115 11.10 13.79 -8.56
N VAL A 116 10.45 13.73 -9.73
CA VAL A 116 9.00 13.98 -9.83
C VAL A 116 8.21 12.91 -9.08
N ALA A 117 8.54 11.63 -9.30
CA ALA A 117 7.94 10.50 -8.62
C ALA A 117 8.07 10.62 -7.09
N GLU A 118 9.26 10.88 -6.59
CA GLU A 118 9.54 11.03 -5.16
C GLU A 118 8.74 12.17 -4.53
N ARG A 119 8.66 13.32 -5.20
CA ARG A 119 7.87 14.47 -4.74
C ARG A 119 6.39 14.12 -4.64
N LEU A 120 5.83 13.47 -5.67
CA LEU A 120 4.44 13.05 -5.69
C LEU A 120 4.16 12.03 -4.59
N LEU A 121 5.03 11.04 -4.41
CA LEU A 121 4.91 10.03 -3.38
C LEU A 121 5.00 10.59 -1.95
N LEU A 122 5.82 11.61 -1.74
CA LEU A 122 5.89 12.32 -0.46
C LEU A 122 4.61 13.11 -0.18
N LEU A 123 4.05 13.78 -1.19
CA LEU A 123 2.79 14.52 -1.06
C LEU A 123 1.63 13.59 -0.76
N THR A 124 1.48 12.48 -1.49
CA THR A 124 0.42 11.49 -1.23
C THR A 124 0.53 10.88 0.16
N THR A 125 1.77 10.64 0.65
CA THR A 125 1.96 10.14 2.02
C THR A 125 1.51 11.17 3.07
N LYS A 126 1.80 12.46 2.86
CA LYS A 126 1.34 13.53 3.77
C LYS A 126 -0.18 13.68 3.78
N VAL A 127 -0.82 13.61 2.61
CA VAL A 127 -2.29 13.65 2.51
C VAL A 127 -2.90 12.48 3.29
N ASN A 128 -2.44 11.25 3.04
CA ASN A 128 -2.93 10.06 3.76
C ASN A 128 -2.68 10.14 5.28
N GLN A 129 -1.60 10.77 5.72
CA GLN A 129 -1.35 11.01 7.15
C GLN A 129 -2.32 12.00 7.76
N LEU A 130 -2.69 13.05 7.02
CA LEU A 130 -3.68 14.06 7.47
C LEU A 130 -5.10 13.48 7.48
N GLU A 131 -5.45 12.69 6.48
CA GLU A 131 -6.72 11.97 6.41
C GLU A 131 -6.82 10.82 7.44
N GLY A 132 -5.67 10.29 7.88
CA GLY A 132 -5.59 9.24 8.91
C GLY A 132 -5.81 9.71 10.35
N LEU A 133 -5.92 11.02 10.61
CA LEU A 133 -6.24 11.54 11.93
C LEU A 133 -7.75 11.52 12.16
N LEU A 134 -8.25 10.43 12.73
CA LEU A 134 -9.66 10.32 13.09
C LEU A 134 -9.92 11.10 14.40
N PRO A 135 -10.79 12.12 14.36
CA PRO A 135 -11.20 12.84 15.57
C PRO A 135 -11.97 11.87 16.49
N ILE A 136 -11.35 11.45 17.57
CA ILE A 136 -11.96 10.56 18.56
C ILE A 136 -12.33 11.34 19.81
N CYS A 137 -13.52 11.09 20.35
CA CYS A 137 -13.94 11.64 21.63
C CYS A 137 -13.09 11.06 22.77
N SER A 138 -12.49 11.91 23.57
CA SER A 138 -11.63 11.50 24.70
C SER A 138 -12.39 10.71 25.76
N TYR A 139 -13.70 10.89 25.89
CA TYR A 139 -14.56 10.23 26.89
C TYR A 139 -15.19 8.94 26.32
N CYS A 140 -16.07 9.06 25.32
CA CYS A 140 -16.86 7.92 24.85
C CYS A 140 -16.24 7.18 23.66
N LYS A 141 -15.06 7.60 23.19
CA LYS A 141 -14.30 6.97 22.09
C LYS A 141 -15.04 6.91 20.74
N LYS A 142 -16.15 7.61 20.57
CA LYS A 142 -16.79 7.76 19.25
C LYS A 142 -15.89 8.54 18.30
N ILE A 143 -15.94 8.19 17.01
CA ILE A 143 -15.24 8.88 15.92
C ILE A 143 -16.19 9.89 15.28
N ARG A 144 -15.69 11.07 14.98
CA ARG A 144 -16.41 12.06 14.17
C ARG A 144 -16.13 11.82 12.69
N ASP A 145 -17.17 11.49 11.94
CA ASP A 145 -17.07 11.19 10.51
C ASP A 145 -17.00 12.47 9.62
N ASP A 146 -16.90 12.28 8.30
CA ASP A 146 -16.81 13.36 7.32
C ASP A 146 -18.07 14.25 7.29
N ARG A 147 -19.22 13.74 7.80
CA ARG A 147 -20.49 14.48 7.95
C ARG A 147 -20.59 15.21 9.27
N GLN A 148 -19.50 15.22 10.08
CA GLN A 148 -19.43 15.80 11.41
C GLN A 148 -20.32 15.07 12.45
N GLU A 149 -20.72 13.81 12.19
CA GLU A 149 -21.51 13.00 13.12
C GLU A 149 -20.61 12.10 13.96
N TRP A 150 -20.96 11.94 15.25
CA TRP A 150 -20.23 11.07 16.17
C TRP A 150 -20.77 9.64 16.12
N ARG A 151 -19.95 8.69 15.66
CA ARG A 151 -20.30 7.26 15.49
C ARG A 151 -19.44 6.35 16.34
N PRO A 152 -19.95 5.18 16.76
CA PRO A 152 -19.14 4.12 17.35
C PRO A 152 -17.99 3.72 16.44
N VAL A 153 -16.83 3.38 17.04
CA VAL A 153 -15.61 2.99 16.28
C VAL A 153 -15.89 1.78 15.38
N GLU A 154 -16.61 0.81 15.92
CA GLU A 154 -16.96 -0.42 15.23
C GLU A 154 -17.80 -0.14 13.98
N GLN A 155 -18.80 0.71 14.09
CA GLN A 155 -19.65 1.12 12.96
C GLN A 155 -18.83 1.84 11.88
N TYR A 156 -17.98 2.79 12.31
CA TYR A 156 -17.12 3.55 11.40
C TYR A 156 -16.18 2.67 10.60
N ILE A 157 -15.58 1.65 11.23
CA ILE A 157 -14.65 0.71 10.60
C ILE A 157 -15.40 -0.27 9.68
N ASN A 158 -16.54 -0.83 10.12
CA ASN A 158 -17.35 -1.74 9.30
C ASN A 158 -17.84 -1.10 7.99
N GLU A 159 -18.18 0.19 8.01
CA GLU A 159 -18.62 0.92 6.81
C GLU A 159 -17.49 1.23 5.82
N ARG A 160 -16.21 1.14 6.24
CA ARG A 160 -15.03 1.56 5.46
C ARG A 160 -14.00 0.45 5.23
N SER A 161 -14.26 -0.75 5.71
CA SER A 161 -13.38 -1.91 5.54
C SER A 161 -14.17 -3.21 5.58
N ASP A 162 -13.56 -4.30 5.14
CA ASP A 162 -14.12 -5.65 5.24
C ASP A 162 -13.97 -6.25 6.66
N ALA A 163 -13.55 -5.45 7.65
CA ALA A 163 -13.39 -5.90 9.02
C ALA A 163 -14.73 -6.07 9.69
N SER A 164 -14.93 -7.19 10.39
CA SER A 164 -16.06 -7.45 11.27
C SER A 164 -15.58 -7.64 12.71
N PHE A 165 -16.36 -7.13 13.67
CA PHE A 165 -16.03 -7.24 15.09
C PHE A 165 -16.79 -8.39 15.72
N SER A 166 -16.06 -9.24 16.47
CA SER A 166 -16.63 -10.17 17.43
C SER A 166 -16.41 -9.64 18.84
N HIS A 167 -17.40 -9.76 19.69
CA HIS A 167 -17.32 -9.30 21.07
C HIS A 167 -16.75 -10.42 21.96
N GLY A 168 -15.80 -10.04 22.82
CA GLY A 168 -15.18 -10.90 23.81
C GLY A 168 -14.71 -10.07 24.99
N VAL A 169 -14.34 -10.74 26.08
CA VAL A 169 -13.73 -10.09 27.25
C VAL A 169 -12.27 -10.52 27.31
N CYS A 170 -11.35 -9.56 27.33
CA CYS A 170 -9.93 -9.88 27.50
C CYS A 170 -9.63 -10.33 28.93
N PRO A 171 -8.54 -11.06 29.17
CA PRO A 171 -8.20 -11.58 30.49
C PRO A 171 -8.19 -10.50 31.58
N ASP A 172 -7.62 -9.34 31.32
CA ASP A 172 -7.53 -8.24 32.29
C ASP A 172 -8.93 -7.72 32.69
N CYS A 173 -9.79 -7.47 31.71
CA CYS A 173 -11.17 -7.05 31.97
C CYS A 173 -12.00 -8.15 32.64
N TYR A 174 -11.71 -9.42 32.34
CA TYR A 174 -12.37 -10.53 33.00
C TYR A 174 -12.06 -10.56 34.50
N GLU A 175 -10.78 -10.43 34.86
CA GLU A 175 -10.33 -10.38 36.24
C GLU A 175 -10.85 -9.13 36.98
N GLU A 176 -10.82 -7.95 36.31
CA GLU A 176 -11.21 -6.69 36.94
C GLU A 176 -12.71 -6.54 37.12
N HIS A 177 -13.52 -7.01 36.15
CA HIS A 177 -14.95 -6.71 36.14
C HIS A 177 -15.83 -7.95 36.36
N ILE A 178 -15.46 -9.10 35.78
CA ILE A 178 -16.32 -10.30 35.83
C ILE A 178 -16.11 -11.14 37.09
N VAL A 179 -14.86 -11.35 37.48
CA VAL A 179 -14.56 -12.16 38.69
C VAL A 179 -15.18 -11.55 39.95
N PRO A 180 -15.11 -10.23 40.23
CA PRO A 180 -15.78 -9.67 41.42
C PRO A 180 -17.32 -9.83 41.41
N GLU A 181 -17.94 -9.69 40.25
CA GLU A 181 -19.38 -9.88 40.11
C GLU A 181 -19.78 -11.33 40.38
N LEU A 182 -19.02 -12.30 39.88
CA LEU A 182 -19.24 -13.72 40.13
C LEU A 182 -19.09 -14.06 41.61
N HIS A 183 -18.12 -13.47 42.30
CA HIS A 183 -17.93 -13.64 43.74
C HIS A 183 -19.13 -13.09 44.52
N SER A 184 -19.60 -11.89 44.26
CA SER A 184 -20.75 -11.28 44.93
C SER A 184 -22.04 -12.07 44.71
N LEU A 185 -22.27 -12.56 43.48
CA LEU A 185 -23.41 -13.44 43.19
C LEU A 185 -23.36 -14.78 43.95
N SER A 186 -22.16 -15.35 44.10
CA SER A 186 -21.98 -16.60 44.87
C SER A 186 -22.25 -16.43 46.36
N GLU A 187 -21.92 -15.27 46.94
CA GLU A 187 -22.22 -14.96 48.34
C GLU A 187 -23.71 -14.74 48.58
N ILE A 188 -24.42 -14.04 47.70
CA ILE A 188 -25.86 -13.83 47.73
C ILE A 188 -26.58 -15.20 47.67
N ARG A 189 -26.11 -16.11 46.81
CA ARG A 189 -26.70 -17.44 46.64
C ARG A 189 -26.50 -18.32 47.88
N LYS A 190 -25.33 -18.21 48.56
CA LYS A 190 -25.08 -18.92 49.83
C LYS A 190 -25.95 -18.37 50.97
N ALA A 191 -26.17 -17.06 51.04
CA ALA A 191 -27.04 -16.43 52.03
C ALA A 191 -28.53 -16.86 51.87
N ALA A 192 -29.00 -16.96 50.62
CA ALA A 192 -30.37 -17.38 50.32
C ALA A 192 -30.65 -18.88 50.58
N SER A 193 -29.63 -19.73 50.63
CA SER A 193 -29.75 -21.15 50.90
C SER A 193 -29.74 -21.52 52.41
N HIS A 194 -29.53 -20.52 53.28
CA HIS A 194 -29.49 -20.71 54.73
C HIS A 194 -30.67 -20.02 55.44
N SER A 195 -31.65 -19.52 54.71
CA SER A 195 -32.94 -18.99 55.20
C SER A 195 -34.09 -19.93 54.83
#